data_3e6e69e5a4f1561fc4d5ffc83f965668
#
_entry.id   3e6e69e5a4f1561fc4d5ffc83f965668
#
_cell.length_a   1.000
_cell.length_b   1.000
_cell.length_c   1.000
_cell.angle_alpha   90.00
_cell.angle_beta   90.00
_cell.angle_gamma   90.00
#
_symmetry.space_group_name_H-M   'P 1'
#
loop_
_entity.id
_entity.type
_entity.pdbx_description
1 polymer ?
#
loop_
_entity_poly.entity_id
_entity_poly.type
_entity_poly.pdbx_seq_one_letter_code
_entity_poly.pdbx_strand_id
1 'polypeptide(L)' 'MRIALFDSGYGGLTVLSHARRVLPSEEFIFYADRDHVPYGTKSVPAVRGFVRTAFRFLIEQQRADAVV' A
#
# COMPACT_ATOMS: atom_id res chain seq x y z
N MET A 1 -3.99 -2.96 -15.81
CA MET A 1 -4.20 -2.03 -14.68
C MET A 1 -3.07 -2.20 -13.68
N ARG A 2 -2.61 -1.12 -13.13
CA ARG A 2 -1.57 -1.14 -12.09
C ARG A 2 -2.22 -0.93 -10.74
N ILE A 3 -2.16 -1.95 -9.87
CA ILE A 3 -2.83 -1.97 -8.59
C ILE A 3 -1.79 -1.91 -7.47
N ALA A 4 -1.89 -0.91 -6.61
CA ALA A 4 -1.00 -0.79 -5.47
C ALA A 4 -1.68 -1.35 -4.23
N LEU A 5 -0.96 -2.18 -3.49
CA LEU A 5 -1.39 -2.70 -2.19
C LEU A 5 -0.60 -1.97 -1.12
N PHE A 6 -1.31 -1.24 -0.28
CA PHE A 6 -0.70 -0.48 0.82
C PHE A 6 -0.91 -1.23 2.13
N ASP A 7 0.18 -1.39 2.88
CA ASP A 7 0.13 -2.04 4.18
C ASP A 7 0.99 -1.27 5.17
N SER A 8 0.60 -1.30 6.43
CA SER A 8 1.38 -0.71 7.51
C SER A 8 2.54 -1.60 7.96
N GLY A 9 2.62 -2.85 7.45
CA GLY A 9 3.65 -3.81 7.86
C GLY A 9 3.86 -4.88 6.79
N TYR A 10 3.85 -6.15 7.22
CA TYR A 10 4.14 -7.28 6.33
C TYR A 10 2.94 -8.15 5.98
N GLY A 11 1.81 -7.96 6.68
CA GLY A 11 0.63 -8.81 6.51
C GLY A 11 0.07 -8.82 5.10
N GLY A 12 0.28 -7.73 4.36
CA GLY A 12 -0.23 -7.60 2.99
C GLY A 12 0.44 -8.52 1.98
N LEU A 13 1.58 -9.14 2.32
CA LEU A 13 2.27 -10.05 1.39
C LEU A 13 1.42 -11.26 1.05
N THR A 14 0.64 -11.76 2.00
CA THR A 14 -0.30 -12.87 1.76
C THR A 14 -1.39 -12.43 0.79
N VAL A 15 -1.92 -11.22 0.97
CA VAL A 15 -2.93 -10.65 0.08
C VAL A 15 -2.36 -10.49 -1.33
N LEU A 16 -1.12 -9.98 -1.43
CA LEU A 16 -0.45 -9.82 -2.73
C LEU A 16 -0.32 -11.15 -3.45
N SER A 17 0.12 -12.19 -2.76
CA SER A 17 0.29 -13.51 -3.34
C SER A 17 -1.04 -14.04 -3.90
N HIS A 18 -2.12 -13.86 -3.15
CA HIS A 18 -3.45 -14.28 -3.57
C HIS A 18 -3.94 -13.45 -4.77
N ALA A 19 -3.77 -12.13 -4.70
CA ALA A 19 -4.21 -11.24 -5.77
C ALA A 19 -3.53 -11.55 -7.10
N ARG A 20 -2.24 -11.86 -7.08
CA ARG A 20 -1.49 -12.22 -8.28
C ARG A 20 -2.01 -13.51 -8.91
N ARG A 21 -2.53 -14.40 -8.09
CA ARG A 21 -3.09 -15.67 -8.57
C ARG A 21 -4.45 -15.46 -9.22
N VAL A 22 -5.27 -14.58 -8.64
CA VAL A 22 -6.63 -14.29 -9.13
C VAL A 22 -6.61 -13.39 -10.34
N LEU A 23 -5.69 -12.43 -10.38
CA LEU A 23 -5.60 -11.42 -11.45
C LEU A 23 -4.18 -11.44 -12.06
N PRO A 24 -3.82 -12.52 -12.77
CA PRO A 24 -2.43 -12.68 -13.24
C PRO A 24 -2.03 -11.71 -14.34
N SER A 25 -2.98 -11.05 -14.99
CA SER A 25 -2.70 -10.09 -16.06
C SER A 25 -2.46 -8.68 -15.53
N GLU A 26 -2.71 -8.43 -14.24
CA GLU A 26 -2.57 -7.09 -13.67
C GLU A 26 -1.16 -6.89 -13.11
N GLU A 27 -0.72 -5.65 -13.10
CA GLU A 27 0.54 -5.24 -12.48
C GLU A 27 0.28 -4.89 -11.03
N PHE A 28 1.15 -5.35 -10.14
CA PHE A 28 0.99 -5.06 -8.71
C PHE A 28 2.21 -4.34 -8.16
N ILE A 29 1.95 -3.35 -7.28
CA ILE A 29 2.95 -2.65 -6.50
C ILE A 29 2.60 -2.91 -5.04
N PHE A 30 3.58 -3.39 -4.27
CA PHE A 30 3.39 -3.56 -2.83
C PHE A 30 4.17 -2.49 -2.10
N TYR A 31 3.47 -1.72 -1.27
CA TYR A 31 4.06 -0.66 -0.46
C TYR A 31 3.82 -0.94 1.00
N ALA A 32 4.88 -1.11 1.78
CA ALA A 32 4.80 -1.28 3.22
C ALA A 32 5.44 -0.06 3.89
N ASP A 33 4.68 0.62 4.75
CA ASP A 33 5.17 1.81 5.46
C ASP A 33 5.92 1.36 6.72
N ARG A 34 7.13 0.87 6.52
CA ARG A 34 7.95 0.26 7.58
C ARG A 34 8.56 1.28 8.52
N ASP A 35 8.74 2.52 8.06
CA ASP A 35 9.38 3.57 8.85
C ASP A 35 8.45 4.15 9.92
N HIS A 36 7.14 4.00 9.75
CA HIS A 36 6.14 4.62 10.61
C HIS A 36 5.34 3.63 11.44
N VAL A 37 5.63 2.34 11.33
CA VAL A 37 4.94 1.33 12.13
C VAL A 37 5.55 1.28 13.54
N PRO A 38 4.77 0.90 14.56
CA PRO A 38 3.37 0.51 14.51
C PRO A 38 2.44 1.74 14.50
N TYR A 39 1.39 1.68 13.71
CA TYR A 39 0.41 2.78 13.63
C TYR A 39 -0.38 2.94 14.93
N GLY A 40 -0.57 1.85 15.66
CA GLY A 40 -1.36 1.87 16.88
C GLY A 40 -0.81 2.76 17.99
N THR A 41 0.49 3.08 17.95
CA THR A 41 1.12 3.97 18.93
C THR A 41 1.13 5.43 18.49
N LYS A 42 0.57 5.74 17.33
CA LYS A 42 0.63 7.08 16.76
C LYS A 42 -0.76 7.72 16.78
N SER A 43 -0.77 9.06 16.76
CA SER A 43 -2.04 9.80 16.72
C SER A 43 -2.74 9.60 15.37
N VAL A 44 -4.06 9.77 15.36
CA VAL A 44 -4.85 9.69 14.12
C VAL A 44 -4.36 10.68 13.06
N PRO A 45 -4.11 11.98 13.42
CA PRO A 45 -3.58 12.92 12.43
C PRO A 45 -2.23 12.48 11.84
N ALA A 46 -1.34 11.89 12.65
CA ALA A 46 -0.04 11.42 12.17
C ALA A 46 -0.21 10.26 11.18
N VAL A 47 -1.04 9.27 11.52
CA VAL A 47 -1.31 8.14 10.63
C VAL A 47 -1.95 8.61 9.33
N ARG A 48 -2.90 9.54 9.42
CA ARG A 48 -3.54 10.12 8.24
C ARG A 48 -2.53 10.78 7.32
N GLY A 49 -1.55 11.48 7.89
CA GLY A 49 -0.47 12.10 7.12
C GLY A 49 0.40 11.08 6.42
N PHE A 50 0.77 10.00 7.10
CA PHE A 50 1.58 8.93 6.50
C PHE A 50 0.84 8.25 5.34
N VAL A 51 -0.43 7.94 5.53
CA VAL A 51 -1.25 7.32 4.49
C VAL A 51 -1.39 8.24 3.28
N ARG A 52 -1.64 9.52 3.52
CA ARG A 52 -1.78 10.51 2.44
C ARG A 52 -0.48 10.60 1.61
N THR A 53 0.66 10.64 2.28
CA THR A 53 1.97 10.69 1.61
C THR A 53 2.20 9.44 0.78
N ALA A 54 1.88 8.27 1.32
CA ALA A 54 2.04 7.01 0.61
C ALA A 54 1.13 6.94 -0.64
N PHE A 55 -0.12 7.35 -0.50
CA PHE A 55 -1.06 7.35 -1.61
C PHE A 55 -0.61 8.30 -2.72
N ARG A 56 -0.15 9.49 -2.34
CA ARG A 56 0.37 10.45 -3.32
C ARG A 56 1.55 9.86 -4.08
N PHE A 57 2.47 9.22 -3.38
CA PHE A 57 3.62 8.57 -4.00
C PHE A 57 3.17 7.47 -4.98
N LEU A 58 2.23 6.62 -4.55
CA LEU A 58 1.78 5.50 -5.37
C LEU A 58 1.04 5.97 -6.62
N ILE A 59 0.22 7.01 -6.49
CA ILE A 59 -0.57 7.51 -7.61
C ILE A 59 0.28 8.37 -8.54
N GLU A 60 1.05 9.32 -8.00
CA GLU A 60 1.77 10.29 -8.82
C GLU A 60 3.10 9.76 -9.34
N GLN A 61 3.86 9.03 -8.52
CA GLN A 61 5.19 8.55 -8.88
C GLN A 61 5.16 7.16 -9.49
N GLN A 62 4.37 6.27 -8.95
CA GLN A 62 4.29 4.88 -9.40
C GLN A 62 3.16 4.63 -10.39
N ARG A 63 2.33 5.62 -10.65
CA ARG A 63 1.24 5.56 -11.63
C ARG A 63 0.24 4.45 -11.34
N ALA A 64 -0.08 4.23 -10.06
CA ALA A 64 -1.10 3.26 -9.70
C ALA A 64 -2.47 3.72 -10.18
N ASP A 65 -3.24 2.78 -10.73
CA ASP A 65 -4.62 3.03 -11.16
C ASP A 65 -5.59 2.84 -9.99
N ALA A 66 -5.20 2.02 -9.03
CA ALA A 66 -6.01 1.77 -7.84
C ALA A 66 -5.07 1.51 -6.65
N VAL A 67 -5.53 1.87 -5.45
CA VAL A 67 -4.81 1.61 -4.20
C VAL A 67 -5.75 0.88 -3.25
N VAL A 68 -5.25 -0.22 -2.70
CA VAL A 68 -6.02 -1.06 -1.76
C VAL A 68 -5.32 -1.13 -0.41
#